data_be09933757ab20f743f61f84d96467d2
#
_entry.id   be09933757ab20f743f61f84d96467d2
#
_cell.length_a   1.000
_cell.length_b   1.000
_cell.length_c   1.000
_cell.angle_alpha   90.00
_cell.angle_beta   90.00
_cell.angle_gamma   90.00
#
_symmetry.space_group_name_H-M   'P 1'
#
loop_
_entity.id
_entity.type
_entity.pdbx_description
1 polymer ?
#
loop_
_entity_poly.entity_id
_entity_poly.type
_entity_poly.pdbx_seq_one_letter_code
_entity_poly.pdbx_strand_id
1 'polypeptide(L)'
;MAPPLARRYVLQHLAAFDDEGLRTFLAPGDGDIGPGRLGTALQGEEWDELAGRIARILPGEARETFQDARAWPEPPHIVAMRRRQVLDTMFWALLYWHDPDAYEELVAGEQIHPGLLQALDLDGRVVADLGAGAGRFTLFAARHAQRVIAVDAVPALLQRLRRKADALELDNVEIKRGSFMQLPLDDGSVDIAVSCSSLTSHAPWGGECALQEAERIVRPGGDLVVIWPDLPEWFCERGFRYMALPGNAEMHFRDVDSAARICADFYSDEAAQWVRDNDARVVPFAVLGVSPPSDACFKRITPSR
;
A
#
# COMPACT_ATOMS: atom_id res chain seq x y z
N MET A 1 -15.29 -0.62 3.06
CA MET A 1 -16.03 -0.43 1.78
C MET A 1 -15.05 0.15 0.79
N ALA A 2 -15.01 -0.32 -0.47
CA ALA A 2 -14.11 0.25 -1.47
C ALA A 2 -14.51 1.71 -1.78
N PRO A 3 -13.53 2.61 -2.00
CA PRO A 3 -13.79 4.00 -2.37
C PRO A 3 -14.62 4.16 -3.66
N PRO A 4 -15.29 5.31 -3.87
CA PRO A 4 -16.09 5.56 -5.07
C PRO A 4 -15.34 5.34 -6.39
N LEU A 5 -14.05 5.69 -6.44
CA LEU A 5 -13.15 5.46 -7.59
C LEU A 5 -13.11 3.97 -8.02
N ALA A 6 -13.28 3.04 -7.09
CA ALA A 6 -13.27 1.60 -7.40
C ALA A 6 -14.30 1.22 -8.48
N ARG A 7 -15.39 1.98 -8.61
CA ARG A 7 -16.44 1.75 -9.63
C ARG A 7 -15.97 2.03 -11.06
N ARG A 8 -14.87 2.76 -11.24
CA ARG A 8 -14.27 3.07 -12.56
C ARG A 8 -13.34 1.97 -13.04
N TYR A 9 -12.89 1.08 -12.15
CA TYR A 9 -12.00 -0.01 -12.54
C TYR A 9 -12.76 -1.15 -13.19
N VAL A 10 -12.12 -1.72 -14.20
CA VAL A 10 -12.59 -2.88 -14.97
C VAL A 10 -11.49 -3.94 -15.04
N LEU A 11 -11.85 -5.20 -15.30
CA LEU A 11 -10.88 -6.31 -15.27
C LEU A 11 -9.71 -6.14 -16.25
N GLN A 12 -9.91 -5.43 -17.35
CA GLN A 12 -8.85 -5.09 -18.31
C GLN A 12 -7.67 -4.35 -17.66
N HIS A 13 -7.92 -3.59 -16.59
CA HIS A 13 -6.88 -2.86 -15.86
C HIS A 13 -5.89 -3.79 -15.13
N LEU A 14 -6.25 -5.07 -14.93
CA LEU A 14 -5.30 -6.08 -14.44
C LEU A 14 -4.13 -6.32 -15.40
N ALA A 15 -4.26 -5.94 -16.66
CA ALA A 15 -3.15 -6.00 -17.61
C ALA A 15 -1.99 -5.05 -17.27
N ALA A 16 -2.22 -4.02 -16.45
CA ALA A 16 -1.17 -3.11 -15.97
C ALA A 16 -0.18 -3.76 -15.00
N PHE A 17 -0.58 -4.86 -14.35
CA PHE A 17 0.32 -5.59 -13.46
C PHE A 17 1.36 -6.34 -14.28
N ASP A 18 2.60 -6.37 -13.80
CA ASP A 18 3.57 -7.35 -14.26
C ASP A 18 3.36 -8.71 -13.54
N ASP A 19 4.09 -9.74 -13.96
CA ASP A 19 3.90 -11.10 -13.41
C ASP A 19 4.27 -11.19 -11.92
N GLU A 20 5.20 -10.39 -11.45
CA GLU A 20 5.59 -10.34 -10.04
C GLU A 20 4.50 -9.68 -9.19
N GLY A 21 3.94 -8.56 -9.66
CA GLY A 21 2.79 -7.92 -9.03
C GLY A 21 1.58 -8.86 -8.95
N LEU A 22 1.25 -9.55 -10.05
CA LEU A 22 0.18 -10.53 -10.03
C LEU A 22 0.45 -11.68 -9.03
N ARG A 23 1.69 -12.21 -8.96
CA ARG A 23 2.04 -13.25 -7.97
C ARG A 23 1.83 -12.77 -6.54
N THR A 24 2.19 -11.53 -6.23
CA THR A 24 2.02 -10.97 -4.89
C THR A 24 0.55 -10.98 -4.44
N PHE A 25 -0.37 -10.66 -5.36
CA PHE A 25 -1.82 -10.60 -5.03
C PHE A 25 -2.55 -11.92 -5.16
N LEU A 26 -2.01 -12.85 -5.95
CA LEU A 26 -2.65 -14.13 -6.22
C LEU A 26 -2.00 -15.28 -5.43
N ALA A 27 -1.01 -14.99 -4.59
CA ALA A 27 -0.39 -15.97 -3.71
C ALA A 27 -1.44 -16.59 -2.77
N PRO A 28 -1.36 -17.90 -2.50
CA PRO A 28 -2.21 -18.54 -1.51
C PRO A 28 -1.98 -17.88 -0.13
N GLY A 29 -3.02 -17.36 0.47
CA GLY A 29 -3.01 -16.70 1.78
C GLY A 29 -4.41 -16.23 2.12
N ASP A 30 -4.57 -15.58 3.25
CA ASP A 30 -5.83 -15.03 3.73
C ASP A 30 -6.39 -13.88 2.86
N GLY A 31 -5.76 -13.60 1.72
CA GLY A 31 -6.25 -12.65 0.72
C GLY A 31 -7.55 -13.14 0.07
N ASP A 32 -8.55 -12.30 0.07
CA ASP A 32 -9.93 -12.60 -0.34
C ASP A 32 -10.13 -13.02 -1.80
N ILE A 33 -9.09 -12.99 -2.66
CA ILE A 33 -9.18 -13.42 -4.05
C ILE A 33 -8.72 -14.86 -4.18
N GLY A 34 -9.62 -15.81 -3.87
CA GLY A 34 -9.37 -17.22 -4.15
C GLY A 34 -9.28 -17.49 -5.66
N PRO A 35 -8.44 -18.47 -6.08
CA PRO A 35 -8.29 -18.85 -7.49
C PRO A 35 -9.62 -19.15 -8.18
N GLY A 36 -10.56 -19.79 -7.48
CA GLY A 36 -11.89 -20.08 -8.00
C GLY A 36 -12.72 -18.82 -8.32
N ARG A 37 -12.69 -17.79 -7.46
CA ARG A 37 -13.40 -16.53 -7.73
C ARG A 37 -12.82 -15.82 -8.95
N LEU A 38 -11.50 -15.81 -9.06
CA LEU A 38 -10.81 -15.21 -10.18
C LEU A 38 -11.08 -15.97 -11.48
N GLY A 39 -11.11 -17.31 -11.45
CA GLY A 39 -11.48 -18.15 -12.59
C GLY A 39 -12.88 -17.84 -13.08
N THR A 40 -13.88 -17.80 -12.18
CA THR A 40 -15.25 -17.40 -12.52
C THR A 40 -15.32 -15.97 -13.08
N ALA A 41 -14.59 -15.00 -12.50
CA ALA A 41 -14.58 -13.61 -12.98
C ALA A 41 -14.04 -13.48 -14.41
N LEU A 42 -13.10 -14.34 -14.80
CA LEU A 42 -12.44 -14.34 -16.10
C LEU A 42 -13.07 -15.36 -17.09
N GLN A 43 -14.33 -15.74 -16.90
CA GLN A 43 -15.08 -16.51 -17.90
C GLN A 43 -15.36 -15.66 -19.14
N GLY A 44 -15.20 -16.26 -20.33
CA GLY A 44 -15.38 -15.64 -21.64
C GLY A 44 -14.08 -15.59 -22.44
N GLU A 45 -14.18 -15.67 -23.77
CA GLU A 45 -13.04 -15.67 -24.70
C GLU A 45 -12.26 -14.34 -24.67
N GLU A 46 -12.94 -13.26 -24.35
CA GLU A 46 -12.35 -11.92 -24.21
C GLU A 46 -11.25 -11.86 -23.11
N TRP A 47 -11.20 -12.87 -22.22
CA TRP A 47 -10.23 -12.96 -21.13
C TRP A 47 -9.14 -14.01 -21.34
N ASP A 48 -9.08 -14.69 -22.48
CA ASP A 48 -8.17 -15.82 -22.73
C ASP A 48 -6.71 -15.45 -22.52
N GLU A 49 -6.28 -14.28 -22.98
CA GLU A 49 -4.92 -13.81 -22.83
C GLU A 49 -4.54 -13.59 -21.35
N LEU A 50 -5.37 -12.81 -20.62
CA LEU A 50 -5.15 -12.53 -19.20
C LEU A 50 -5.26 -13.79 -18.37
N ALA A 51 -6.24 -14.64 -18.62
CA ALA A 51 -6.42 -15.90 -17.92
C ALA A 51 -5.25 -16.87 -18.18
N GLY A 52 -4.77 -16.95 -19.41
CA GLY A 52 -3.59 -17.73 -19.76
C GLY A 52 -2.32 -17.24 -19.06
N ARG A 53 -2.16 -15.92 -18.90
CA ARG A 53 -1.07 -15.32 -18.15
C ARG A 53 -1.16 -15.65 -16.66
N ILE A 54 -2.34 -15.50 -16.05
CA ILE A 54 -2.60 -15.83 -14.65
C ILE A 54 -2.37 -17.31 -14.38
N ALA A 55 -2.87 -18.21 -15.24
CA ALA A 55 -2.66 -19.65 -15.09
C ALA A 55 -1.18 -20.04 -15.07
N ARG A 56 -0.31 -19.33 -15.82
CA ARG A 56 1.14 -19.60 -15.81
C ARG A 56 1.82 -19.24 -14.49
N ILE A 57 1.34 -18.23 -13.78
CA ILE A 57 1.96 -17.75 -12.54
C ILE A 57 1.41 -18.41 -11.28
N LEU A 58 0.20 -18.98 -11.33
CA LEU A 58 -0.39 -19.71 -10.21
C LEU A 58 0.33 -21.04 -9.94
N PRO A 59 0.57 -21.41 -8.67
CA PRO A 59 1.09 -22.74 -8.31
C PRO A 59 0.04 -23.83 -8.54
N GLY A 60 0.49 -25.11 -8.60
CA GLY A 60 -0.24 -26.30 -8.98
C GLY A 60 -1.74 -26.34 -8.68
N GLU A 61 -2.13 -26.59 -7.42
CA GLU A 61 -3.52 -26.70 -6.99
C GLU A 61 -4.34 -25.41 -7.23
N ALA A 62 -3.74 -24.24 -7.00
CA ALA A 62 -4.40 -22.95 -7.27
C ALA A 62 -4.68 -22.76 -8.76
N ARG A 63 -3.78 -23.24 -9.63
CA ARG A 63 -3.98 -23.23 -11.08
C ARG A 63 -5.13 -24.13 -11.50
N GLU A 64 -5.19 -25.34 -10.98
CA GLU A 64 -6.29 -26.29 -11.25
C GLU A 64 -7.63 -25.69 -10.81
N THR A 65 -7.72 -25.21 -9.59
CA THR A 65 -8.92 -24.52 -9.06
C THR A 65 -9.36 -23.34 -9.93
N PHE A 66 -8.39 -22.55 -10.40
CA PHE A 66 -8.64 -21.41 -11.29
C PHE A 66 -9.19 -21.86 -12.65
N GLN A 67 -8.56 -22.87 -13.25
CA GLN A 67 -8.95 -23.40 -14.57
C GLN A 67 -10.32 -24.08 -14.53
N ASP A 68 -10.61 -24.87 -13.50
CA ASP A 68 -11.89 -25.54 -13.30
C ASP A 68 -13.02 -24.52 -13.14
N ALA A 69 -12.81 -23.50 -12.30
CA ALA A 69 -13.81 -22.44 -12.10
C ALA A 69 -14.03 -21.59 -13.36
N ARG A 70 -13.00 -21.43 -14.18
CA ARG A 70 -13.12 -20.74 -15.46
C ARG A 70 -13.88 -21.56 -16.50
N ALA A 71 -13.65 -22.88 -16.52
CA ALA A 71 -14.28 -23.79 -17.47
C ALA A 71 -15.74 -24.12 -17.09
N TRP A 72 -16.12 -24.05 -15.81
CA TRP A 72 -17.46 -24.34 -15.34
C TRP A 72 -18.39 -23.15 -15.56
N PRO A 73 -19.40 -23.25 -16.47
CA PRO A 73 -20.22 -22.09 -16.82
C PRO A 73 -21.09 -21.65 -15.65
N GLU A 74 -20.96 -20.40 -15.26
CA GLU A 74 -21.79 -19.76 -14.22
C GLU A 74 -22.82 -18.82 -14.85
N PRO A 75 -23.97 -18.59 -14.20
CA PRO A 75 -24.93 -17.59 -14.64
C PRO A 75 -24.32 -16.20 -14.77
N PRO A 76 -24.70 -15.37 -15.77
CA PRO A 76 -24.09 -14.07 -16.03
C PRO A 76 -24.07 -13.13 -14.81
N HIS A 77 -25.08 -13.16 -13.96
CA HIS A 77 -25.13 -12.33 -12.75
C HIS A 77 -24.10 -12.77 -11.69
N ILE A 78 -23.78 -14.06 -11.61
CA ILE A 78 -22.73 -14.60 -10.74
C ILE A 78 -21.38 -14.15 -11.26
N VAL A 79 -21.13 -14.26 -12.57
CA VAL A 79 -19.88 -13.78 -13.19
C VAL A 79 -19.71 -12.28 -12.93
N ALA A 80 -20.74 -11.48 -13.13
CA ALA A 80 -20.71 -10.03 -12.88
C ALA A 80 -20.43 -9.72 -11.40
N MET A 81 -21.04 -10.43 -10.47
CA MET A 81 -20.79 -10.31 -9.04
C MET A 81 -19.32 -10.65 -8.71
N ARG A 82 -18.76 -11.73 -9.25
CA ARG A 82 -17.37 -12.11 -9.03
C ARG A 82 -16.38 -11.08 -9.60
N ARG A 83 -16.66 -10.55 -10.79
CA ARG A 83 -15.88 -9.45 -11.39
C ARG A 83 -15.83 -8.26 -10.44
N ARG A 84 -16.97 -7.84 -9.88
CA ARG A 84 -17.01 -6.72 -8.93
C ARG A 84 -16.24 -7.03 -7.65
N GLN A 85 -16.40 -8.23 -7.08
CA GLN A 85 -15.65 -8.65 -5.89
C GLN A 85 -14.13 -8.61 -6.11
N VAL A 86 -13.64 -9.12 -7.25
CA VAL A 86 -12.21 -9.06 -7.60
C VAL A 86 -11.72 -7.62 -7.65
N LEU A 87 -12.45 -6.73 -8.33
CA LEU A 87 -12.09 -5.33 -8.47
C LEU A 87 -12.10 -4.59 -7.14
N ASP A 88 -13.09 -4.86 -6.27
CA ASP A 88 -13.18 -4.22 -4.95
C ASP A 88 -12.02 -4.66 -4.04
N THR A 89 -11.68 -5.96 -4.05
CA THR A 89 -10.55 -6.50 -3.28
C THR A 89 -9.20 -5.97 -3.80
N MET A 90 -9.06 -5.84 -5.13
CA MET A 90 -7.84 -5.36 -5.76
C MET A 90 -7.77 -3.82 -5.88
N PHE A 91 -8.68 -3.07 -5.29
CA PHE A 91 -8.77 -1.62 -5.50
C PHE A 91 -7.43 -0.91 -5.32
N TRP A 92 -6.78 -1.09 -4.17
CA TRP A 92 -5.49 -0.43 -3.88
C TRP A 92 -4.38 -0.89 -4.83
N ALA A 93 -4.36 -2.18 -5.15
CA ALA A 93 -3.41 -2.70 -6.13
C ALA A 93 -3.64 -2.10 -7.51
N LEU A 94 -4.88 -2.03 -7.98
CA LEU A 94 -5.24 -1.38 -9.24
C LEU A 94 -4.84 0.10 -9.25
N LEU A 95 -5.09 0.81 -8.15
CA LEU A 95 -4.65 2.20 -8.02
C LEU A 95 -3.13 2.34 -8.20
N TYR A 96 -2.34 1.48 -7.57
CA TYR A 96 -0.88 1.57 -7.62
C TYR A 96 -0.30 1.20 -8.98
N TRP A 97 -0.82 0.16 -9.63
CA TRP A 97 -0.28 -0.34 -10.93
C TRP A 97 -0.88 0.35 -12.15
N HIS A 98 -2.18 0.63 -12.12
CA HIS A 98 -2.90 1.17 -13.27
C HIS A 98 -3.02 2.69 -13.23
N ASP A 99 -3.20 3.30 -12.05
CA ASP A 99 -3.44 4.73 -11.90
C ASP A 99 -2.53 5.38 -10.83
N PRO A 100 -1.19 5.26 -11.00
CA PRO A 100 -0.24 5.80 -10.04
C PRO A 100 -0.29 7.34 -9.92
N ASP A 101 -0.88 8.05 -10.90
CA ASP A 101 -1.08 9.51 -10.82
C ASP A 101 -2.16 9.86 -9.78
N ALA A 102 -3.28 9.16 -9.80
CA ALA A 102 -4.35 9.35 -8.80
C ALA A 102 -3.86 8.98 -7.39
N TYR A 103 -3.06 7.90 -7.26
CA TYR A 103 -2.42 7.56 -6.00
C TYR A 103 -1.49 8.67 -5.51
N GLU A 104 -0.62 9.18 -6.37
CA GLU A 104 0.34 10.23 -5.99
C GLU A 104 -0.36 11.51 -5.55
N GLU A 105 -1.44 11.89 -6.22
CA GLU A 105 -2.24 13.05 -5.87
C GLU A 105 -2.95 12.87 -4.51
N LEU A 106 -3.48 11.69 -4.23
CA LEU A 106 -4.06 11.35 -2.93
C LEU A 106 -3.02 11.52 -1.82
N VAL A 107 -1.88 10.83 -1.91
CA VAL A 107 -0.86 10.82 -0.84
C VAL A 107 -0.11 12.14 -0.71
N ALA A 108 -0.09 12.99 -1.75
CA ALA A 108 0.49 14.32 -1.65
C ALA A 108 -0.26 15.21 -0.65
N GLY A 109 -1.57 14.99 -0.50
CA GLY A 109 -2.42 15.67 0.49
C GLY A 109 -2.28 15.13 1.91
N GLU A 110 -1.93 13.86 2.07
CA GLU A 110 -1.86 13.15 3.35
C GLU A 110 -0.52 13.40 4.05
N GLN A 111 -0.44 14.41 4.89
CA GLN A 111 0.79 14.72 5.61
C GLN A 111 0.92 13.88 6.89
N ILE A 112 2.07 13.21 7.05
CA ILE A 112 2.42 12.55 8.31
C ILE A 112 2.54 13.62 9.40
N HIS A 113 1.96 13.38 10.57
CA HIS A 113 2.01 14.31 11.67
C HIS A 113 3.47 14.66 12.03
N PRO A 114 3.86 15.96 12.07
CA PRO A 114 5.26 16.35 12.29
C PRO A 114 5.88 15.80 13.58
N GLY A 115 5.07 15.66 14.64
CA GLY A 115 5.53 15.08 15.90
C GLY A 115 5.90 13.61 15.80
N LEU A 116 5.27 12.82 14.89
CA LEU A 116 5.71 11.44 14.62
C LEU A 116 7.08 11.45 13.94
N LEU A 117 7.27 12.30 12.93
CA LEU A 117 8.54 12.42 12.23
C LEU A 117 9.67 12.86 13.17
N GLN A 118 9.39 13.78 14.10
CA GLN A 118 10.33 14.23 15.12
C GLN A 118 10.65 13.16 16.17
N ALA A 119 9.73 12.22 16.42
CA ALA A 119 9.96 11.11 17.34
C ALA A 119 10.90 10.04 16.77
N LEU A 120 11.18 10.08 15.46
CA LEU A 120 12.10 9.16 14.80
C LEU A 120 13.52 9.69 14.92
N ASP A 121 14.38 8.94 15.62
CA ASP A 121 15.82 9.23 15.70
C ASP A 121 16.52 8.68 14.44
N LEU A 122 16.63 9.51 13.40
CA LEU A 122 17.16 9.11 12.08
C LEU A 122 18.63 9.49 11.88
N ASP A 123 19.18 10.38 12.68
CA ASP A 123 20.53 10.95 12.47
C ASP A 123 21.61 9.86 12.49
N GLY A 124 22.39 9.80 11.40
CA GLY A 124 23.48 8.84 11.24
C GLY A 124 23.05 7.38 11.08
N ARG A 125 21.74 7.09 10.90
CA ARG A 125 21.20 5.73 10.81
C ARG A 125 21.01 5.24 9.38
N VAL A 126 21.02 3.93 9.24
CA VAL A 126 20.55 3.22 8.04
C VAL A 126 19.06 2.92 8.23
N VAL A 127 18.23 3.51 7.38
CA VAL A 127 16.78 3.45 7.47
C VAL A 127 16.22 2.62 6.31
N ALA A 128 15.31 1.67 6.59
CA ALA A 128 14.47 1.05 5.57
C ALA A 128 13.10 1.72 5.55
N ASP A 129 12.65 2.16 4.37
CA ASP A 129 11.27 2.58 4.12
C ASP A 129 10.54 1.45 3.40
N LEU A 130 9.62 0.81 4.10
CA LEU A 130 8.90 -0.39 3.64
C LEU A 130 7.53 -0.01 3.10
N GLY A 131 7.31 -0.25 1.80
CA GLY A 131 6.18 0.27 1.05
C GLY A 131 6.37 1.76 0.75
N ALA A 132 7.55 2.09 0.23
CA ALA A 132 7.99 3.47 0.04
C ALA A 132 7.11 4.29 -0.94
N GLY A 133 6.38 3.61 -1.82
CA GLY A 133 5.55 4.25 -2.83
C GLY A 133 6.34 5.26 -3.66
N ALA A 134 5.77 6.45 -3.84
CA ALA A 134 6.41 7.57 -4.52
C ALA A 134 7.27 8.44 -3.58
N GLY A 135 7.58 7.97 -2.34
CA GLY A 135 8.60 8.53 -1.47
C GLY A 135 8.12 9.49 -0.38
N ARG A 136 6.87 9.41 0.06
CA ARG A 136 6.33 10.29 1.12
C ARG A 136 7.23 10.33 2.37
N PHE A 137 7.64 9.18 2.89
CA PHE A 137 8.55 9.07 4.03
C PHE A 137 10.02 9.09 3.60
N THR A 138 10.38 8.39 2.52
CA THR A 138 11.77 8.31 2.00
C THR A 138 12.43 9.68 1.85
N LEU A 139 11.73 10.63 1.18
CA LEU A 139 12.29 11.96 0.89
C LEU A 139 12.47 12.82 2.15
N PHE A 140 11.68 12.59 3.18
CA PHE A 140 11.91 13.18 4.49
C PHE A 140 13.11 12.52 5.18
N ALA A 141 13.11 11.18 5.27
CA ALA A 141 14.17 10.44 5.98
C ALA A 141 15.56 10.68 5.39
N ALA A 142 15.67 10.82 4.06
CA ALA A 142 16.93 11.03 3.37
C ALA A 142 17.64 12.36 3.75
N ARG A 143 16.91 13.33 4.28
CA ARG A 143 17.48 14.61 4.77
C ARG A 143 18.13 14.50 6.14
N HIS A 144 17.91 13.40 6.86
CA HIS A 144 18.34 13.19 8.24
C HIS A 144 19.21 11.95 8.38
N ALA A 145 18.85 10.87 7.67
CA ALA A 145 19.51 9.58 7.78
C ALA A 145 20.87 9.55 7.05
N GLN A 146 21.74 8.65 7.51
CA GLN A 146 22.98 8.34 6.78
C GLN A 146 22.67 7.70 5.41
N ARG A 147 21.71 6.78 5.37
CA ARG A 147 21.25 6.08 4.16
C ARG A 147 19.79 5.68 4.32
N VAL A 148 19.02 5.78 3.25
CA VAL A 148 17.66 5.28 3.18
C VAL A 148 17.56 4.21 2.11
N ILE A 149 17.04 3.03 2.47
CA ILE A 149 16.74 1.95 1.54
C ILE A 149 15.22 1.90 1.38
N ALA A 150 14.75 2.38 0.25
CA ALA A 150 13.34 2.43 -0.10
C ALA A 150 12.93 1.15 -0.83
N VAL A 151 11.98 0.40 -0.24
CA VAL A 151 11.49 -0.87 -0.81
C VAL A 151 10.02 -0.74 -1.17
N ASP A 152 9.67 -1.08 -2.40
CA ASP A 152 8.28 -1.16 -2.86
C ASP A 152 8.12 -2.22 -3.94
N ALA A 153 6.91 -2.76 -4.09
CA ALA A 153 6.62 -3.78 -5.10
C ALA A 153 6.28 -3.16 -6.48
N VAL A 154 5.91 -1.88 -6.52
CA VAL A 154 5.35 -1.20 -7.70
C VAL A 154 6.41 -0.45 -8.50
N PRO A 155 6.82 -0.93 -9.69
CA PRO A 155 7.90 -0.31 -10.46
C PRO A 155 7.63 1.16 -10.84
N ALA A 156 6.37 1.50 -11.18
CA ALA A 156 5.99 2.85 -11.55
C ALA A 156 6.16 3.85 -10.39
N LEU A 157 5.85 3.44 -9.15
CA LEU A 157 6.04 4.28 -7.97
C LEU A 157 7.52 4.45 -7.64
N LEU A 158 8.31 3.37 -7.72
CA LEU A 158 9.76 3.44 -7.53
C LEU A 158 10.46 4.36 -8.55
N GLN A 159 9.99 4.35 -9.80
CA GLN A 159 10.49 5.27 -10.82
C GLN A 159 10.17 6.73 -10.50
N ARG A 160 9.00 7.01 -9.93
CA ARG A 160 8.61 8.35 -9.47
C ARG A 160 9.46 8.80 -8.29
N LEU A 161 9.67 7.90 -7.30
CA LEU A 161 10.57 8.15 -6.19
C LEU A 161 11.98 8.49 -6.68
N ARG A 162 12.54 7.71 -7.62
CA ARG A 162 13.85 7.97 -8.21
C ARG A 162 13.93 9.39 -8.76
N ARG A 163 12.99 9.77 -9.63
CA ARG A 163 12.97 11.11 -10.24
C ARG A 163 12.90 12.23 -9.20
N LYS A 164 12.14 12.03 -8.12
CA LYS A 164 12.04 13.02 -7.04
C LYS A 164 13.33 13.11 -6.23
N ALA A 165 13.95 11.97 -5.90
CA ALA A 165 15.23 11.93 -5.19
C ALA A 165 16.34 12.63 -5.99
N ASP A 166 16.44 12.32 -7.30
CA ASP A 166 17.38 12.96 -8.22
C ASP A 166 17.15 14.49 -8.31
N ALA A 167 15.90 14.92 -8.42
CA ALA A 167 15.54 16.35 -8.50
C ALA A 167 15.83 17.12 -7.18
N LEU A 168 15.90 16.41 -6.06
CA LEU A 168 16.25 16.95 -4.74
C LEU A 168 17.71 16.72 -4.36
N GLU A 169 18.53 16.17 -5.27
CA GLU A 169 19.94 15.86 -5.06
C GLU A 169 20.19 14.97 -3.81
N LEU A 170 19.32 13.98 -3.59
CA LEU A 170 19.40 13.04 -2.46
C LEU A 170 20.22 11.80 -2.86
N ASP A 171 21.54 11.84 -2.69
CA ASP A 171 22.48 10.79 -3.09
C ASP A 171 22.48 9.56 -2.16
N ASN A 172 21.85 9.67 -0.99
CA ASN A 172 21.81 8.63 0.04
C ASN A 172 20.56 7.73 -0.03
N VAL A 173 19.79 7.77 -1.12
CA VAL A 173 18.60 6.95 -1.34
C VAL A 173 18.91 5.77 -2.25
N GLU A 174 18.83 4.57 -1.70
CA GLU A 174 18.90 3.31 -2.44
C GLU A 174 17.46 2.79 -2.67
N ILE A 175 17.11 2.49 -3.93
CA ILE A 175 15.76 2.03 -4.29
C ILE A 175 15.82 0.57 -4.69
N LYS A 176 15.02 -0.27 -4.04
CA LYS A 176 14.92 -1.70 -4.29
C LYS A 176 13.47 -2.09 -4.58
N ARG A 177 13.28 -2.99 -5.54
CA ARG A 177 12.01 -3.67 -5.72
C ARG A 177 11.93 -4.86 -4.77
N GLY A 178 10.82 -5.02 -4.07
CA GLY A 178 10.57 -6.14 -3.16
C GLY A 178 9.16 -6.12 -2.59
N SER A 179 8.74 -7.25 -2.04
CA SER A 179 7.46 -7.37 -1.34
C SER A 179 7.68 -7.57 0.16
N PHE A 180 6.65 -7.33 0.96
CA PHE A 180 6.68 -7.61 2.40
C PHE A 180 6.87 -9.09 2.73
N MET A 181 6.56 -9.99 1.79
CA MET A 181 6.70 -11.42 1.99
C MET A 181 8.16 -11.90 1.86
N GLN A 182 9.00 -11.10 1.20
CA GLN A 182 10.43 -11.35 1.03
C GLN A 182 11.13 -10.02 0.73
N LEU A 183 11.67 -9.39 1.76
CA LEU A 183 12.39 -8.13 1.63
C LEU A 183 13.80 -8.38 1.07
N PRO A 184 14.27 -7.58 0.08
CA PRO A 184 15.58 -7.74 -0.55
C PRO A 184 16.71 -7.12 0.30
N LEU A 185 16.71 -7.43 1.60
CA LEU A 185 17.61 -6.91 2.62
C LEU A 185 18.10 -8.04 3.52
N ASP A 186 19.37 -7.97 3.92
CA ASP A 186 19.97 -8.95 4.81
C ASP A 186 19.45 -8.82 6.25
N ASP A 187 19.60 -9.89 7.05
CA ASP A 187 19.25 -9.91 8.46
C ASP A 187 20.03 -8.81 9.22
N GLY A 188 19.33 -8.05 10.03
CA GLY A 188 19.94 -7.02 10.88
C GLY A 188 20.70 -5.93 10.12
N SER A 189 20.35 -5.67 8.85
CA SER A 189 21.08 -4.74 7.98
C SER A 189 20.70 -3.27 8.16
N VAL A 190 19.63 -2.98 8.91
CA VAL A 190 19.16 -1.60 9.14
C VAL A 190 19.01 -1.28 10.63
N ASP A 191 19.15 0.01 10.96
CA ASP A 191 18.99 0.54 12.31
C ASP A 191 17.52 0.73 12.68
N ILE A 192 16.74 1.15 11.70
CA ILE A 192 15.32 1.42 11.83
C ILE A 192 14.61 1.03 10.53
N ALA A 193 13.48 0.32 10.65
CA ALA A 193 12.55 0.12 9.56
C ALA A 193 11.26 0.88 9.84
N VAL A 194 10.78 1.61 8.85
CA VAL A 194 9.54 2.38 8.91
C VAL A 194 8.61 1.93 7.80
N SER A 195 7.36 1.67 8.13
CA SER A 195 6.29 1.48 7.15
C SER A 195 5.22 2.53 7.39
N CYS A 196 4.88 3.30 6.37
CA CYS A 196 3.89 4.36 6.48
C CYS A 196 2.64 3.99 5.69
N SER A 197 1.56 3.59 6.38
CA SER A 197 0.27 3.21 5.78
C SER A 197 0.38 2.09 4.72
N SER A 198 1.31 1.14 4.91
CA SER A 198 1.57 0.11 3.90
C SER A 198 1.70 -1.31 4.45
N LEU A 199 2.36 -1.52 5.59
CA LEU A 199 2.36 -2.80 6.30
C LEU A 199 1.07 -2.93 7.10
N THR A 200 0.21 -3.89 6.73
CA THR A 200 -1.09 -4.11 7.35
C THR A 200 -1.12 -5.35 8.24
N SER A 201 -2.18 -5.48 9.04
CA SER A 201 -2.42 -6.67 9.89
C SER A 201 -2.77 -7.93 9.11
N HIS A 202 -3.03 -7.84 7.79
CA HIS A 202 -3.51 -8.94 6.95
C HIS A 202 -2.87 -8.93 5.55
N ALA A 203 -2.89 -10.10 4.90
CA ALA A 203 -2.42 -10.25 3.51
C ALA A 203 -3.33 -9.44 2.53
N PRO A 204 -2.82 -9.07 1.34
CA PRO A 204 -1.47 -9.38 0.83
C PRO A 204 -0.40 -8.37 1.25
N TRP A 205 -0.74 -7.30 1.96
CA TRP A 205 0.16 -6.21 2.32
C TRP A 205 0.84 -6.38 3.68
N GLY A 206 0.53 -7.45 4.40
CA GLY A 206 0.97 -7.60 5.78
C GLY A 206 0.74 -9.01 6.33
N GLY A 207 0.29 -9.06 7.58
CA GLY A 207 0.13 -10.28 8.34
C GLY A 207 1.44 -10.75 8.97
N GLU A 208 1.41 -11.94 9.56
CA GLU A 208 2.50 -12.47 10.37
C GLU A 208 3.81 -12.62 9.61
N CYS A 209 3.77 -13.17 8.38
CA CYS A 209 4.97 -13.38 7.57
C CYS A 209 5.65 -12.06 7.21
N ALA A 210 4.88 -11.05 6.82
CA ALA A 210 5.39 -9.73 6.47
C ALA A 210 5.98 -9.01 7.68
N LEU A 211 5.36 -9.17 8.86
CA LEU A 211 5.88 -8.63 10.10
C LEU A 211 7.22 -9.28 10.48
N GLN A 212 7.32 -10.60 10.38
CA GLN A 212 8.56 -11.34 10.64
C GLN A 212 9.70 -10.90 9.69
N GLU A 213 9.42 -10.68 8.41
CA GLU A 213 10.39 -10.15 7.46
C GLU A 213 10.82 -8.71 7.82
N ALA A 214 9.88 -7.85 8.23
CA ALA A 214 10.21 -6.51 8.69
C ALA A 214 11.07 -6.52 9.97
N GLU A 215 10.82 -7.45 10.89
CA GLU A 215 11.63 -7.64 12.10
C GLU A 215 13.02 -8.21 11.78
N ARG A 216 13.13 -9.15 10.85
CA ARG A 216 14.37 -9.81 10.44
C ARG A 216 15.43 -8.83 9.98
N ILE A 217 15.06 -7.83 9.19
CA ILE A 217 16.00 -6.88 8.61
C ILE A 217 16.53 -5.84 9.61
N VAL A 218 15.84 -5.63 10.74
CA VAL A 218 16.24 -4.69 11.77
C VAL A 218 17.25 -5.33 12.73
N ARG A 219 18.38 -4.66 12.95
CA ARG A 219 19.40 -5.16 13.87
C ARG A 219 18.88 -5.25 15.33
N PRO A 220 19.45 -6.11 16.15
CA PRO A 220 19.18 -6.10 17.59
C PRO A 220 19.46 -4.71 18.19
N GLY A 221 18.49 -4.19 18.95
CA GLY A 221 18.52 -2.82 19.48
C GLY A 221 18.09 -1.75 18.49
N GLY A 222 17.68 -2.10 17.28
CA GLY A 222 17.04 -1.22 16.33
C GLY A 222 15.53 -1.11 16.53
N ASP A 223 14.86 -0.31 15.73
CA ASP A 223 13.44 -0.01 15.86
C ASP A 223 12.65 -0.39 14.60
N LEU A 224 11.46 -0.95 14.78
CA LEU A 224 10.44 -1.12 13.76
C LEU A 224 9.26 -0.20 14.08
N VAL A 225 8.86 0.64 13.11
CA VAL A 225 7.81 1.64 13.27
C VAL A 225 6.77 1.47 12.16
N VAL A 226 5.51 1.39 12.55
CA VAL A 226 4.37 1.40 11.63
C VAL A 226 3.58 2.68 11.86
N ILE A 227 3.67 3.62 10.93
CA ILE A 227 2.93 4.88 10.96
C ILE A 227 1.57 4.65 10.30
N TRP A 228 0.50 5.14 10.95
CA TRP A 228 -0.86 4.99 10.50
C TRP A 228 -1.25 3.51 10.30
N PRO A 229 -1.19 2.71 11.36
CA PRO A 229 -1.53 1.29 11.30
C PRO A 229 -3.02 1.09 11.02
N ASP A 230 -3.36 0.06 10.23
CA ASP A 230 -4.74 -0.32 9.95
C ASP A 230 -5.48 -0.89 11.18
N LEU A 231 -4.77 -1.62 12.04
CA LEU A 231 -5.30 -2.23 13.25
C LEU A 231 -4.25 -2.17 14.38
N PRO A 232 -4.18 -1.06 15.13
CA PRO A 232 -3.18 -0.86 16.19
C PRO A 232 -3.13 -2.00 17.21
N GLU A 233 -4.27 -2.56 17.59
CA GLU A 233 -4.39 -3.64 18.59
C GLU A 233 -3.62 -4.89 18.13
N TRP A 234 -3.69 -5.23 16.83
CA TRP A 234 -2.97 -6.37 16.27
C TRP A 234 -1.44 -6.23 16.42
N PHE A 235 -0.91 -5.02 16.23
CA PHE A 235 0.50 -4.72 16.47
C PHE A 235 0.84 -4.74 17.95
N CYS A 236 -0.02 -4.19 18.82
CA CYS A 236 0.19 -4.19 20.27
C CYS A 236 0.28 -5.61 20.86
N GLU A 237 -0.55 -6.54 20.40
CA GLU A 237 -0.48 -7.97 20.77
C GLU A 237 0.86 -8.62 20.39
N ARG A 238 1.59 -8.04 19.43
CA ARG A 238 2.92 -8.47 18.95
C ARG A 238 4.08 -7.67 19.53
N GLY A 239 3.82 -6.96 20.65
CA GLY A 239 4.83 -6.26 21.43
C GLY A 239 5.16 -4.84 20.97
N PHE A 240 4.34 -4.26 20.10
CA PHE A 240 4.43 -2.85 19.77
C PHE A 240 3.79 -1.99 20.89
N ARG A 241 4.27 -0.76 20.97
CA ARG A 241 3.63 0.30 21.77
C ARG A 241 2.95 1.27 20.84
N TYR A 242 1.68 1.50 21.07
CA TYR A 242 0.89 2.47 20.32
C TYR A 242 1.10 3.88 20.85
N MET A 243 1.18 4.84 19.94
CA MET A 243 1.22 6.28 20.23
C MET A 243 0.33 7.01 19.24
N ALA A 244 -0.56 7.85 19.75
CA ALA A 244 -1.33 8.79 18.97
C ALA A 244 -1.01 10.22 19.40
N LEU A 245 -0.89 11.13 18.44
CA LEU A 245 -0.63 12.53 18.69
C LEU A 245 -1.93 13.33 18.52
N PRO A 246 -2.26 14.20 19.50
CA PRO A 246 -3.44 15.04 19.40
C PRO A 246 -3.23 16.15 18.37
N GLY A 247 -4.27 16.54 17.70
CA GLY A 247 -4.28 17.69 16.79
C GLY A 247 -5.37 17.57 15.73
N ASN A 248 -5.71 18.69 15.13
CA ASN A 248 -6.54 18.71 13.95
C ASN A 248 -5.62 18.45 12.76
N ALA A 249 -5.76 17.28 12.17
CA ALA A 249 -5.04 16.98 10.95
C ALA A 249 -5.89 17.36 9.73
N GLU A 250 -5.24 17.81 8.69
CA GLU A 250 -5.84 18.31 7.47
C GLU A 250 -5.11 17.72 6.27
N MET A 251 -5.86 17.46 5.19
CA MET A 251 -5.28 17.19 3.88
C MET A 251 -5.06 18.51 3.14
N HIS A 252 -3.90 18.64 2.51
CA HIS A 252 -3.51 19.84 1.77
C HIS A 252 -3.43 19.54 0.27
N PHE A 253 -4.32 20.11 -0.51
CA PHE A 253 -4.36 19.92 -1.95
C PHE A 253 -3.73 21.10 -2.71
N ARG A 254 -3.36 20.89 -3.96
CA ARG A 254 -2.80 21.91 -4.83
C ARG A 254 -3.78 23.06 -5.08
N ASP A 255 -5.04 22.72 -5.33
CA ASP A 255 -6.13 23.63 -5.64
C ASP A 255 -7.48 23.01 -5.23
N VAL A 256 -8.55 23.80 -5.31
CA VAL A 256 -9.92 23.40 -4.94
C VAL A 256 -10.45 22.29 -5.85
N ASP A 257 -10.13 22.34 -7.15
CA ASP A 257 -10.58 21.32 -8.11
C ASP A 257 -9.96 19.96 -7.80
N SER A 258 -8.66 19.93 -7.48
CA SER A 258 -7.97 18.74 -7.00
C SER A 258 -8.60 18.21 -5.71
N ALA A 259 -8.86 19.09 -4.74
CA ALA A 259 -9.48 18.72 -3.48
C ALA A 259 -10.87 18.10 -3.71
N ALA A 260 -11.73 18.75 -4.50
CA ALA A 260 -13.08 18.26 -4.78
C ALA A 260 -13.06 16.91 -5.51
N ARG A 261 -12.16 16.74 -6.48
CA ARG A 261 -12.00 15.49 -7.23
C ARG A 261 -11.51 14.35 -6.34
N ILE A 262 -10.44 14.56 -5.58
CA ILE A 262 -9.90 13.52 -4.68
C ILE A 262 -10.93 13.17 -3.59
N CYS A 263 -11.65 14.15 -3.03
CA CYS A 263 -12.73 13.87 -2.08
C CYS A 263 -13.83 13.00 -2.71
N ALA A 264 -14.26 13.29 -3.94
CA ALA A 264 -15.28 12.49 -4.63
C ALA A 264 -14.77 11.08 -4.98
N ASP A 265 -13.51 10.95 -5.37
CA ASP A 265 -12.93 9.69 -5.83
C ASP A 265 -12.61 8.73 -4.67
N PHE A 266 -12.12 9.24 -3.54
CA PHE A 266 -11.58 8.42 -2.46
C PHE A 266 -12.42 8.41 -1.18
N TYR A 267 -13.25 9.42 -0.96
CA TYR A 267 -14.01 9.57 0.29
C TYR A 267 -15.51 9.56 0.05
N SER A 268 -16.10 10.73 -0.28
CA SER A 268 -17.53 10.81 -0.54
C SER A 268 -17.93 12.04 -1.37
N ASP A 269 -19.13 12.00 -1.94
CA ASP A 269 -19.73 13.15 -2.63
C ASP A 269 -20.01 14.31 -1.64
N GLU A 270 -20.30 14.00 -0.38
CA GLU A 270 -20.52 14.99 0.69
C GLU A 270 -19.22 15.75 1.00
N ALA A 271 -18.09 15.04 1.08
CA ALA A 271 -16.78 15.67 1.28
C ALA A 271 -16.42 16.57 0.08
N ALA A 272 -16.67 16.10 -1.14
CA ALA A 272 -16.45 16.89 -2.35
C ALA A 272 -17.36 18.13 -2.42
N GLN A 273 -18.62 18.02 -1.96
CA GLN A 273 -19.53 19.15 -1.89
C GLN A 273 -19.07 20.16 -0.82
N TRP A 274 -18.65 19.68 0.35
CA TRP A 274 -18.08 20.54 1.39
C TRP A 274 -16.90 21.38 0.86
N VAL A 275 -16.00 20.77 0.09
CA VAL A 275 -14.87 21.46 -0.57
C VAL A 275 -15.36 22.60 -1.46
N ARG A 276 -16.37 22.36 -2.30
CA ARG A 276 -16.91 23.38 -3.23
C ARG A 276 -17.61 24.51 -2.47
N ASP A 277 -18.40 24.17 -1.45
CA ASP A 277 -19.18 25.15 -0.66
C ASP A 277 -18.28 26.08 0.16
N ASN A 278 -17.09 25.61 0.55
CA ASN A 278 -16.12 26.37 1.35
C ASN A 278 -14.94 26.93 0.53
N ASP A 279 -14.91 26.70 -0.78
CA ASP A 279 -13.77 27.05 -1.67
C ASP A 279 -12.43 26.64 -1.06
N ALA A 280 -12.38 25.40 -0.51
CA ALA A 280 -11.32 24.95 0.37
C ALA A 280 -10.36 23.99 -0.33
N ARG A 281 -9.06 24.32 -0.37
CA ARG A 281 -7.98 23.40 -0.74
C ARG A 281 -7.34 22.69 0.45
N VAL A 282 -7.73 23.03 1.67
CA VAL A 282 -7.33 22.38 2.92
C VAL A 282 -8.58 21.76 3.53
N VAL A 283 -8.57 20.44 3.71
CA VAL A 283 -9.75 19.68 4.11
C VAL A 283 -9.47 18.95 5.43
N PRO A 284 -10.20 19.24 6.50
CA PRO A 284 -10.08 18.51 7.76
C PRO A 284 -10.40 17.01 7.59
N PHE A 285 -9.61 16.12 8.20
CA PHE A 285 -9.88 14.68 8.19
C PHE A 285 -11.27 14.33 8.76
N ALA A 286 -11.80 15.15 9.65
CA ALA A 286 -13.17 14.99 10.14
C ALA A 286 -14.24 15.11 9.04
N VAL A 287 -13.99 15.90 7.99
CA VAL A 287 -14.87 16.00 6.80
C VAL A 287 -14.75 14.75 5.93
N LEU A 288 -13.55 14.15 5.88
CA LEU A 288 -13.30 12.95 5.09
C LEU A 288 -13.84 11.67 5.74
N GLY A 289 -14.12 11.70 7.05
CA GLY A 289 -14.66 10.56 7.79
C GLY A 289 -13.64 9.44 8.04
N VAL A 290 -12.35 9.76 7.97
CA VAL A 290 -11.24 8.81 8.24
C VAL A 290 -10.28 9.38 9.28
N SER A 291 -9.52 8.52 9.97
CA SER A 291 -8.47 8.94 10.89
C SER A 291 -7.29 9.54 10.13
N PRO A 292 -6.62 10.57 10.67
CA PRO A 292 -5.42 11.15 10.07
C PRO A 292 -4.18 10.29 10.33
N PRO A 293 -3.08 10.46 9.56
CA PRO A 293 -1.79 9.82 9.80
C PRO A 293 -1.06 10.46 11.00
N SER A 294 -1.67 10.41 12.18
CA SER A 294 -1.20 11.03 13.44
C SER A 294 -0.88 10.00 14.53
N ASP A 295 -0.88 8.72 14.20
CA ASP A 295 -0.58 7.64 15.11
C ASP A 295 0.47 6.66 14.56
N ALA A 296 1.09 5.90 15.45
CA ALA A 296 2.08 4.91 15.08
C ALA A 296 2.20 3.81 16.14
N CYS A 297 2.65 2.64 15.70
CA CYS A 297 3.09 1.54 16.53
C CYS A 297 4.61 1.40 16.48
N PHE A 298 5.28 1.32 17.64
CA PHE A 298 6.74 1.26 17.81
C PHE A 298 7.14 -0.04 18.49
N LYS A 299 8.14 -0.74 17.93
CA LYS A 299 8.73 -1.94 18.53
C LYS A 299 10.26 -1.86 18.49
N ARG A 300 10.89 -2.04 19.66
CA ARG A 300 12.35 -2.23 19.77
C ARG A 300 12.67 -3.70 19.52
N ILE A 301 13.55 -3.99 18.58
CA ILE A 301 13.97 -5.36 18.30
C ILE A 301 14.99 -5.81 19.34
N THR A 302 14.65 -6.84 20.07
CA THR A 302 15.53 -7.43 21.08
C THR A 302 16.41 -8.53 20.48
N PRO A 303 17.65 -8.74 20.97
CA PRO A 303 18.45 -9.89 20.55
C PRO A 303 17.68 -11.20 20.77
N SER A 304 17.74 -12.08 19.79
CA SER A 304 17.29 -13.47 19.97
C SER A 304 18.11 -14.09 21.11
N ARG A 305 17.44 -14.69 22.09
CA ARG A 305 18.10 -15.39 23.20
C ARG A 305 18.72 -16.69 22.73
#